data_eb619c757c27abdb25b04af26db09583
#
_entry.id   eb619c757c27abdb25b04af26db09583
#
_cell.length_a   1.000
_cell.length_b   1.000
_cell.length_c   1.000
_cell.angle_alpha   90.00
_cell.angle_beta   90.00
_cell.angle_gamma   90.00
#
_symmetry.space_group_name_H-M   'P 1'
#
loop_
_entity.id
_entity.type
_entity.pdbx_description
1 polymer ?
#
loop_
_entity_poly.entity_id
_entity_poly.type
_entity_poly.pdbx_seq_one_letter_code
_entity_poly.pdbx_strand_id
1 'polypeptide(L)'
;MYKLGAYNQNNRMSDLVCDNYPVLLVMSRFGIALGFGDKSIGEVCRENGVHTETFLAVVNLLLDEGDVDDYKNVISAGALLEYLHNSHDYFLNFRLPAIRCNLLNAIDGGEKDISIAILRFFDEYVAEVQKHMRYEESTVFPYVNSLLAGVKPDMYSIAIFRKRHDQVEAKLTELKNILIKYYPASSSNEL
;
A
#
# COMPACT_ATOMS: atom_id res chain seq x y z
N MET A 1 2.22 -26.08 -0.45
CA MET A 1 2.04 -26.36 0.98
C MET A 1 2.17 -25.02 1.69
N TYR A 2 1.06 -24.43 2.12
CA TYR A 2 1.11 -23.12 2.78
C TYR A 2 1.95 -23.27 4.06
N LYS A 3 2.93 -22.39 4.23
CA LYS A 3 3.73 -22.32 5.45
C LYS A 3 2.86 -21.75 6.56
N LEU A 4 2.68 -22.48 7.64
CA LEU A 4 2.08 -21.97 8.87
C LEU A 4 3.19 -21.28 9.68
N GLY A 5 3.05 -19.97 9.89
CA GLY A 5 3.95 -19.14 10.70
C GLY A 5 4.76 -18.11 9.92
N ALA A 6 5.20 -17.08 10.63
CA ALA A 6 5.91 -15.93 10.08
C ALA A 6 7.18 -16.30 9.30
N TYR A 7 7.43 -15.59 8.21
CA TYR A 7 8.69 -15.70 7.47
C TYR A 7 9.83 -15.02 8.24
N ASN A 8 11.04 -15.55 8.08
CA ASN A 8 12.26 -15.00 8.67
C ASN A 8 13.38 -14.92 7.63
N GLN A 9 14.48 -14.25 7.97
CA GLN A 9 15.60 -13.98 7.07
C GLN A 9 16.26 -15.22 6.42
N ASN A 10 16.14 -16.41 7.05
CA ASN A 10 16.74 -17.65 6.55
C ASN A 10 15.82 -18.41 5.58
N ASN A 11 14.57 -18.00 5.44
CA ASN A 11 13.67 -18.61 4.45
C ASN A 11 14.08 -18.20 3.03
N ARG A 12 13.85 -19.04 2.03
CA ARG A 12 14.10 -18.72 0.64
C ARG A 12 13.12 -17.66 0.16
N MET A 13 13.62 -16.66 -0.58
CA MET A 13 12.78 -15.64 -1.20
C MET A 13 11.84 -16.26 -2.24
N SER A 14 12.30 -17.29 -2.98
CA SER A 14 11.47 -18.02 -3.94
C SER A 14 10.25 -18.69 -3.29
N ASP A 15 10.42 -19.30 -2.11
CA ASP A 15 9.32 -19.96 -1.41
C ASP A 15 8.28 -18.92 -0.96
N LEU A 16 8.75 -17.80 -0.39
CA LEU A 16 7.88 -16.68 -0.01
C LEU A 16 7.01 -16.20 -1.18
N VAL A 17 7.61 -15.99 -2.35
CA VAL A 17 6.90 -15.50 -3.54
C VAL A 17 5.96 -16.56 -4.11
N CYS A 18 6.41 -17.83 -4.21
CA CYS A 18 5.58 -18.90 -4.76
C CYS A 18 4.36 -19.21 -3.90
N ASP A 19 4.51 -19.11 -2.58
CA ASP A 19 3.40 -19.33 -1.64
C ASP A 19 2.47 -18.11 -1.59
N ASN A 20 2.98 -16.90 -1.86
CA ASN A 20 2.27 -15.63 -1.63
C ASN A 20 2.53 -14.60 -2.73
N TYR A 21 1.93 -14.74 -3.89
CA TYR A 21 2.10 -13.80 -5.01
C TYR A 21 1.89 -12.30 -4.69
N PRO A 22 0.99 -11.88 -3.77
CA PRO A 22 0.88 -10.47 -3.38
C PRO A 22 2.17 -9.85 -2.86
N VAL A 23 3.12 -10.65 -2.36
CA VAL A 23 4.45 -10.21 -1.91
C VAL A 23 5.25 -9.55 -3.03
N LEU A 24 5.01 -9.88 -4.30
CA LEU A 24 5.62 -9.21 -5.44
C LEU A 24 5.39 -7.70 -5.44
N LEU A 25 4.21 -7.27 -4.99
CA LEU A 25 3.91 -5.84 -4.85
C LEU A 25 4.70 -5.18 -3.72
N VAL A 26 4.97 -5.91 -2.64
CA VAL A 26 5.83 -5.43 -1.54
C VAL A 26 7.27 -5.34 -2.01
N MET A 27 7.80 -6.39 -2.66
CA MET A 27 9.15 -6.41 -3.22
C MET A 27 9.40 -5.25 -4.17
N SER A 28 8.47 -5.01 -5.09
CA SER A 28 8.56 -3.90 -6.06
C SER A 28 8.72 -2.55 -5.38
N ARG A 29 8.00 -2.31 -4.28
CA ARG A 29 8.08 -1.04 -3.51
C ARG A 29 9.36 -0.92 -2.69
N PHE A 30 9.97 -2.05 -2.30
CA PHE A 30 11.32 -2.08 -1.73
C PHE A 30 12.43 -2.04 -2.80
N GLY A 31 12.10 -1.95 -4.09
CA GLY A 31 13.07 -1.95 -5.18
C GLY A 31 13.73 -3.31 -5.44
N ILE A 32 13.16 -4.41 -4.93
CA ILE A 32 13.69 -5.76 -5.12
C ILE A 32 13.17 -6.33 -6.44
N ALA A 33 14.08 -6.57 -7.39
CA ALA A 33 13.77 -7.21 -8.67
C ALA A 33 13.75 -8.75 -8.55
N LEU A 34 13.12 -9.41 -9.52
CA LEU A 34 13.18 -10.87 -9.68
C LEU A 34 14.57 -11.31 -10.15
N GLY A 35 14.84 -12.62 -10.10
CA GLY A 35 16.11 -13.19 -10.52
C GLY A 35 17.09 -13.49 -9.38
N PHE A 36 16.60 -13.55 -8.16
CA PHE A 36 17.38 -13.80 -6.94
C PHE A 36 17.78 -15.28 -6.74
N GLY A 37 17.28 -16.22 -7.58
CA GLY A 37 17.61 -17.66 -7.49
C GLY A 37 17.13 -18.28 -6.17
N ASP A 38 17.99 -19.13 -5.58
CA ASP A 38 17.74 -19.86 -4.33
C ASP A 38 18.13 -19.09 -3.06
N LYS A 39 18.42 -17.79 -3.18
CA LYS A 39 18.88 -16.97 -2.06
C LYS A 39 17.81 -16.83 -0.96
N SER A 40 18.28 -16.70 0.27
CA SER A 40 17.43 -16.40 1.41
C SER A 40 16.90 -14.96 1.35
N ILE A 41 15.82 -14.68 2.06
CA ILE A 41 15.25 -13.32 2.20
C ILE A 41 16.31 -12.33 2.69
N GLY A 42 17.09 -12.71 3.70
CA GLY A 42 18.14 -11.86 4.22
C GLY A 42 19.27 -11.57 3.23
N GLU A 43 19.64 -12.51 2.38
CA GLU A 43 20.64 -12.30 1.31
C GLU A 43 20.10 -11.35 0.24
N VAL A 44 18.88 -11.57 -0.22
CA VAL A 44 18.24 -10.71 -1.23
C VAL A 44 18.07 -9.29 -0.71
N CYS A 45 17.61 -9.10 0.53
CA CYS A 45 17.49 -7.78 1.13
C CYS A 45 18.84 -7.05 1.20
N ARG A 46 19.90 -7.71 1.69
CA ARG A 46 21.24 -7.11 1.79
C ARG A 46 21.81 -6.72 0.42
N GLU A 47 21.66 -7.55 -0.58
CA GLU A 47 22.15 -7.26 -1.94
C GLU A 47 21.45 -6.05 -2.59
N ASN A 48 20.19 -5.80 -2.19
CA ASN A 48 19.40 -4.66 -2.68
C ASN A 48 19.42 -3.45 -1.73
N GLY A 49 20.22 -3.48 -0.65
CA GLY A 49 20.30 -2.39 0.33
C GLY A 49 19.03 -2.22 1.18
N VAL A 50 18.17 -3.24 1.24
CA VAL A 50 16.89 -3.22 1.95
C VAL A 50 17.07 -3.66 3.41
N HIS A 51 16.46 -2.93 4.33
CA HIS A 51 16.45 -3.30 5.75
C HIS A 51 15.59 -4.54 5.97
N THR A 52 16.23 -5.67 6.27
CA THR A 52 15.61 -7.00 6.28
C THR A 52 14.43 -7.09 7.24
N GLU A 53 14.59 -6.56 8.46
CA GLU A 53 13.56 -6.63 9.50
C GLU A 53 12.33 -5.78 9.12
N THR A 54 12.53 -4.63 8.46
CA THR A 54 11.41 -3.81 7.96
C THR A 54 10.69 -4.52 6.81
N PHE A 55 11.42 -5.13 5.88
CA PHE A 55 10.82 -5.95 4.82
C PHE A 55 9.98 -7.09 5.40
N LEU A 56 10.55 -7.86 6.33
CA LEU A 56 9.87 -8.97 6.98
C LEU A 56 8.64 -8.53 7.78
N ALA A 57 8.72 -7.39 8.47
CA ALA A 57 7.57 -6.83 9.18
C ALA A 57 6.42 -6.52 8.22
N VAL A 58 6.69 -5.83 7.10
CA VAL A 58 5.66 -5.50 6.10
C VAL A 58 5.07 -6.77 5.47
N VAL A 59 5.92 -7.75 5.14
CA VAL A 59 5.47 -9.03 4.55
C VAL A 59 4.60 -9.82 5.52
N ASN A 60 5.08 -10.04 6.75
CA ASN A 60 4.35 -10.84 7.73
C ASN A 60 3.03 -10.18 8.15
N LEU A 61 2.99 -8.85 8.28
CA LEU A 61 1.74 -8.11 8.52
C LEU A 61 0.76 -8.23 7.34
N LEU A 62 1.26 -8.20 6.10
CA LEU A 62 0.42 -8.45 4.91
C LEU A 62 -0.20 -9.85 4.90
N LEU A 63 0.50 -10.83 5.45
CA LEU A 63 0.10 -12.25 5.47
C LEU A 63 -0.67 -12.63 6.75
N ASP A 64 -0.99 -11.69 7.62
CA ASP A 64 -1.60 -11.92 8.95
C ASP A 64 -0.79 -12.90 9.85
N GLU A 65 0.55 -12.94 9.65
CA GLU A 65 1.46 -13.83 10.39
C GLU A 65 2.24 -13.10 11.50
N GLY A 66 1.78 -11.92 11.93
CA GLY A 66 2.41 -11.14 13.00
C GLY A 66 1.56 -9.98 13.50
N ASP A 67 1.92 -9.44 14.65
CA ASP A 67 1.35 -8.22 15.21
C ASP A 67 2.33 -7.06 15.02
N VAL A 68 1.82 -5.84 14.91
CA VAL A 68 2.63 -4.61 14.84
C VAL A 68 3.58 -4.49 16.04
N ASP A 69 3.12 -4.93 17.21
CA ASP A 69 3.90 -4.91 18.46
C ASP A 69 5.16 -5.79 18.40
N ASP A 70 5.16 -6.86 17.60
CA ASP A 70 6.32 -7.75 17.43
C ASP A 70 7.49 -7.06 16.72
N TYR A 71 7.20 -6.05 15.90
CA TYR A 71 8.18 -5.40 15.03
C TYR A 71 8.57 -3.98 15.46
N LYS A 72 7.88 -3.36 16.40
CA LYS A 72 8.07 -1.94 16.80
C LYS A 72 9.48 -1.56 17.19
N ASN A 73 10.28 -2.52 17.69
CA ASN A 73 11.65 -2.27 18.13
C ASN A 73 12.72 -2.62 17.07
N VAL A 74 12.33 -3.26 15.96
CA VAL A 74 13.26 -3.74 14.93
C VAL A 74 13.06 -3.06 13.58
N ILE A 75 11.93 -2.39 13.37
CA ILE A 75 11.63 -1.63 12.15
C ILE A 75 12.56 -0.40 12.07
N SER A 76 13.18 -0.20 10.92
CA SER A 76 13.82 1.06 10.56
C SER A 76 12.76 2.05 10.06
N ALA A 77 12.55 3.15 10.79
CA ALA A 77 11.60 4.18 10.37
C ALA A 77 12.01 4.80 9.03
N GLY A 78 13.30 4.99 8.76
CA GLY A 78 13.79 5.48 7.47
C GLY A 78 13.44 4.54 6.31
N ALA A 79 13.68 3.23 6.47
CA ALA A 79 13.32 2.23 5.46
C ALA A 79 11.79 2.13 5.24
N LEU A 80 11.01 2.33 6.31
CA LEU A 80 9.55 2.36 6.21
C LEU A 80 9.07 3.61 5.45
N LEU A 81 9.66 4.77 5.69
CA LEU A 81 9.33 6.00 4.95
C LEU A 81 9.64 5.86 3.45
N GLU A 82 10.78 5.25 3.11
CA GLU A 82 11.15 4.97 1.72
C GLU A 82 10.13 4.01 1.04
N TYR A 83 9.75 2.95 1.73
CA TYR A 83 8.71 2.02 1.26
C TYR A 83 7.37 2.74 1.04
N LEU A 84 6.96 3.62 1.96
CA LEU A 84 5.74 4.41 1.83
C LEU A 84 5.81 5.40 0.67
N HIS A 85 6.94 6.08 0.49
CA HIS A 85 7.17 6.97 -0.65
C HIS A 85 7.02 6.24 -1.99
N ASN A 86 7.68 5.09 -2.14
CA ASN A 86 7.56 4.24 -3.33
C ASN A 86 6.13 3.69 -3.51
N SER A 87 5.40 3.48 -2.40
CA SER A 87 3.99 3.07 -2.43
C SER A 87 3.08 4.19 -2.94
N HIS A 88 3.34 5.46 -2.55
CA HIS A 88 2.61 6.60 -3.07
C HIS A 88 2.79 6.74 -4.59
N ASP A 89 4.03 6.65 -5.07
CA ASP A 89 4.33 6.70 -6.50
C ASP A 89 3.62 5.57 -7.26
N TYR A 90 3.69 4.33 -6.77
CA TYR A 90 2.99 3.19 -7.35
C TYR A 90 1.48 3.39 -7.43
N PHE A 91 0.84 3.85 -6.34
CA PHE A 91 -0.61 4.04 -6.31
C PHE A 91 -1.06 5.19 -7.20
N LEU A 92 -0.40 6.34 -7.12
CA LEU A 92 -0.83 7.55 -7.83
C LEU A 92 -0.56 7.46 -9.33
N ASN A 93 0.58 6.91 -9.74
CA ASN A 93 1.03 6.95 -11.12
C ASN A 93 0.71 5.66 -11.90
N PHE A 94 0.42 4.55 -11.20
CA PHE A 94 0.15 3.27 -11.85
C PHE A 94 -1.20 2.67 -11.44
N ARG A 95 -1.43 2.42 -10.14
CA ARG A 95 -2.57 1.61 -9.71
C ARG A 95 -3.92 2.30 -9.86
N LEU A 96 -4.04 3.56 -9.41
CA LEU A 96 -5.29 4.31 -9.49
C LEU A 96 -5.68 4.62 -10.95
N PRO A 97 -4.78 5.03 -11.84
CA PRO A 97 -5.09 5.15 -13.27
C PRO A 97 -5.55 3.83 -13.91
N ALA A 98 -4.90 2.71 -13.58
CA ALA A 98 -5.31 1.39 -14.08
C ALA A 98 -6.71 0.98 -13.58
N ILE A 99 -7.01 1.20 -12.30
CA ILE A 99 -8.34 0.95 -11.74
C ILE A 99 -9.40 1.82 -12.44
N ARG A 100 -9.10 3.10 -12.68
CA ARG A 100 -10.00 3.99 -13.40
C ARG A 100 -10.32 3.50 -14.81
N CYS A 101 -9.31 3.03 -15.53
CA CYS A 101 -9.47 2.46 -16.86
C CYS A 101 -10.35 1.20 -16.83
N ASN A 102 -10.10 0.28 -15.90
CA ASN A 102 -10.88 -0.93 -15.72
C ASN A 102 -12.33 -0.61 -15.33
N LEU A 103 -12.52 0.36 -14.42
CA LEU A 103 -13.84 0.82 -14.01
C LEU A 103 -14.62 1.38 -15.20
N LEU A 104 -13.99 2.23 -16.02
CA LEU A 104 -14.60 2.78 -17.23
C LEU A 104 -15.05 1.67 -18.16
N ASN A 105 -14.22 0.69 -18.45
CA ASN A 105 -14.55 -0.44 -19.32
C ASN A 105 -15.71 -1.29 -18.76
N ALA A 106 -15.74 -1.50 -17.44
CA ALA A 106 -16.77 -2.29 -16.78
C ALA A 106 -18.16 -1.62 -16.82
N ILE A 107 -18.23 -0.28 -16.78
CA ILE A 107 -19.48 0.48 -16.71
C ILE A 107 -19.96 1.05 -18.06
N ASP A 108 -19.19 0.87 -19.15
CA ASP A 108 -19.47 1.46 -20.46
C ASP A 108 -20.80 0.98 -21.10
N GLY A 109 -21.30 -0.18 -20.69
CA GLY A 109 -22.58 -0.74 -21.13
C GLY A 109 -23.81 -0.35 -20.28
N GLY A 110 -23.63 0.45 -19.23
CA GLY A 110 -24.66 0.78 -18.24
C GLY A 110 -25.48 2.02 -18.56
N GLU A 111 -26.43 2.34 -17.64
CA GLU A 111 -27.15 3.61 -17.68
C GLU A 111 -26.18 4.77 -17.57
N LYS A 112 -26.23 5.66 -18.57
CA LYS A 112 -25.24 6.72 -18.75
C LYS A 112 -25.09 7.64 -17.53
N ASP A 113 -26.18 7.96 -16.86
CA ASP A 113 -26.16 8.86 -15.70
C ASP A 113 -25.53 8.20 -14.46
N ILE A 114 -25.78 6.90 -14.25
CA ILE A 114 -25.18 6.12 -13.16
C ILE A 114 -23.68 5.95 -13.40
N SER A 115 -23.28 5.62 -14.62
CA SER A 115 -21.88 5.48 -15.01
C SER A 115 -21.08 6.77 -14.79
N ILE A 116 -21.64 7.91 -15.16
CA ILE A 116 -21.04 9.23 -14.94
C ILE A 116 -20.90 9.50 -13.42
N ALA A 117 -21.92 9.20 -12.63
CA ALA A 117 -21.90 9.43 -11.18
C ALA A 117 -20.80 8.58 -10.49
N ILE A 118 -20.66 7.31 -10.88
CA ILE A 118 -19.64 6.40 -10.34
C ILE A 118 -18.23 6.90 -10.67
N LEU A 119 -17.97 7.28 -11.92
CA LEU A 119 -16.65 7.82 -12.32
C LEU A 119 -16.32 9.11 -11.60
N ARG A 120 -17.28 10.01 -11.47
CA ARG A 120 -17.09 11.24 -10.69
C ARG A 120 -16.74 10.96 -9.23
N PHE A 121 -17.46 10.01 -8.62
CA PHE A 121 -17.18 9.63 -7.24
C PHE A 121 -15.79 9.00 -7.08
N PHE A 122 -15.38 8.16 -8.04
CA PHE A 122 -14.02 7.61 -8.07
C PHE A 122 -12.97 8.71 -8.22
N ASP A 123 -13.17 9.68 -9.12
CA ASP A 123 -12.24 10.78 -9.31
C ASP A 123 -12.13 11.69 -8.06
N GLU A 124 -13.24 11.90 -7.34
CA GLU A 124 -13.23 12.58 -6.03
C GLU A 124 -12.47 11.78 -4.97
N TYR A 125 -12.62 10.46 -4.95
CA TYR A 125 -11.82 9.59 -4.07
C TYR A 125 -10.32 9.70 -4.39
N VAL A 126 -9.94 9.62 -5.67
CA VAL A 126 -8.54 9.77 -6.09
C VAL A 126 -7.97 11.12 -5.67
N ALA A 127 -8.72 12.20 -5.80
CA ALA A 127 -8.30 13.53 -5.37
C ALA A 127 -8.02 13.61 -3.85
N GLU A 128 -8.85 12.96 -3.02
CA GLU A 128 -8.60 12.89 -1.58
C GLU A 128 -7.38 12.03 -1.24
N VAL A 129 -7.17 10.89 -1.92
CA VAL A 129 -5.97 10.06 -1.76
C VAL A 129 -4.72 10.88 -2.11
N GLN A 130 -4.72 11.58 -3.24
CA GLN A 130 -3.60 12.46 -3.65
C GLN A 130 -3.30 13.53 -2.62
N LYS A 131 -4.33 14.17 -2.07
CA LYS A 131 -4.19 15.21 -1.05
C LYS A 131 -3.61 14.62 0.25
N HIS A 132 -4.05 13.42 0.62
CA HIS A 132 -3.55 12.71 1.79
C HIS A 132 -2.07 12.36 1.63
N MET A 133 -1.68 11.71 0.52
CA MET A 133 -0.30 11.31 0.26
C MET A 133 0.65 12.54 0.14
N ARG A 134 0.20 13.64 -0.50
CA ARG A 134 0.97 14.89 -0.52
C ARG A 134 1.19 15.47 0.87
N TYR A 135 0.22 15.35 1.75
CA TYR A 135 0.39 15.79 3.14
C TYR A 135 1.41 14.93 3.89
N GLU A 136 1.43 13.63 3.68
CA GLU A 136 2.45 12.75 4.23
C GLU A 136 3.85 13.15 3.76
N GLU A 137 4.03 13.31 2.45
CA GLU A 137 5.31 13.71 1.85
C GLU A 137 5.81 15.09 2.34
N SER A 138 4.90 16.05 2.44
CA SER A 138 5.28 17.43 2.76
C SER A 138 5.36 17.74 4.25
N THR A 139 4.71 16.94 5.10
CA THR A 139 4.57 17.26 6.53
C THR A 139 4.98 16.10 7.42
N VAL A 140 4.44 14.90 7.19
CA VAL A 140 4.65 13.75 8.09
C VAL A 140 6.06 13.20 7.95
N PHE A 141 6.53 12.95 6.73
CA PHE A 141 7.85 12.39 6.48
C PHE A 141 8.98 13.32 6.94
N PRO A 142 8.94 14.63 6.63
CA PRO A 142 9.92 15.58 7.19
C PRO A 142 9.89 15.65 8.73
N TYR A 143 8.70 15.57 9.34
CA TYR A 143 8.58 15.51 10.80
C TYR A 143 9.26 14.26 11.37
N VAL A 144 9.00 13.07 10.82
CA VAL A 144 9.64 11.83 11.27
C VAL A 144 11.15 11.89 11.07
N ASN A 145 11.62 12.39 9.92
CA ASN A 145 13.06 12.56 9.65
C ASN A 145 13.73 13.52 10.65
N SER A 146 13.05 14.60 11.05
CA SER A 146 13.56 15.51 12.08
C SER A 146 13.70 14.80 13.44
N LEU A 147 12.72 13.97 13.82
CA LEU A 147 12.80 13.18 15.05
C LEU A 147 13.96 12.16 15.00
N LEU A 148 14.18 11.50 13.87
CA LEU A 148 15.30 10.57 13.67
C LEU A 148 16.66 11.28 13.77
N ALA A 149 16.73 12.55 13.35
CA ALA A 149 17.90 13.41 13.50
C ALA A 149 18.07 13.99 14.93
N GLY A 150 17.20 13.63 15.88
CA GLY A 150 17.23 14.15 17.25
C GLY A 150 16.69 15.58 17.41
N VAL A 151 16.09 16.14 16.37
CA VAL A 151 15.46 17.47 16.38
C VAL A 151 13.99 17.32 16.75
N LYS A 152 13.54 17.98 17.81
CA LYS A 152 12.13 17.98 18.21
C LYS A 152 11.40 19.16 17.58
N PRO A 153 10.52 18.94 16.57
CA PRO A 153 9.76 20.02 15.95
C PRO A 153 8.70 20.57 16.90
N ASP A 154 8.59 21.89 17.03
CA ASP A 154 7.80 22.55 18.08
C ASP A 154 6.28 22.54 17.88
N MET A 155 5.74 22.19 16.71
CA MET A 155 4.34 22.49 16.35
C MET A 155 3.53 21.35 15.73
N TYR A 156 4.06 20.14 15.58
CA TYR A 156 3.32 19.05 14.94
C TYR A 156 2.98 17.91 15.92
N SER A 157 1.76 17.40 15.82
CA SER A 157 1.32 16.21 16.58
C SER A 157 0.86 15.12 15.62
N ILE A 158 1.41 13.92 15.76
CA ILE A 158 1.03 12.73 14.99
C ILE A 158 -0.47 12.37 15.12
N ALA A 159 -1.16 12.85 16.18
CA ALA A 159 -2.59 12.66 16.36
C ALA A 159 -3.43 13.32 15.23
N ILE A 160 -2.91 14.40 14.62
CA ILE A 160 -3.55 15.05 13.46
C ILE A 160 -3.55 14.12 12.25
N PHE A 161 -2.46 13.38 12.06
CA PHE A 161 -2.30 12.42 10.96
C PHE A 161 -3.36 11.31 11.03
N ARG A 162 -3.55 10.70 12.20
CA ARG A 162 -4.52 9.63 12.41
C ARG A 162 -5.94 10.01 11.96
N LYS A 163 -6.39 11.19 12.32
CA LYS A 163 -7.73 11.69 11.96
C LYS A 163 -7.93 11.85 10.43
N ARG A 164 -6.87 12.15 9.68
CA ARG A 164 -6.94 12.27 8.21
C ARG A 164 -7.01 10.92 7.51
N HIS A 165 -6.38 9.89 8.07
CA HIS A 165 -6.46 8.52 7.58
C HIS A 165 -7.90 8.00 7.57
N ASP A 166 -8.63 8.22 8.66
CA ASP A 166 -10.03 7.78 8.81
C ASP A 166 -10.94 8.35 7.70
N GLN A 167 -10.65 9.55 7.19
CA GLN A 167 -11.44 10.20 6.13
C GLN A 167 -11.29 9.53 4.76
N VAL A 168 -10.09 9.09 4.40
CA VAL A 168 -9.83 8.41 3.12
C VAL A 168 -10.48 7.03 3.11
N GLU A 169 -10.39 6.31 4.21
CA GLU A 169 -11.00 4.98 4.37
C GLU A 169 -12.53 5.04 4.29
N ALA A 170 -13.15 6.05 4.92
CA ALA A 170 -14.59 6.26 4.84
C ALA A 170 -15.07 6.47 3.39
N LYS A 171 -14.36 7.27 2.60
CA LYS A 171 -14.68 7.49 1.17
C LYS A 171 -14.54 6.23 0.32
N LEU A 172 -13.52 5.41 0.56
CA LEU A 172 -13.37 4.13 -0.15
C LEU A 172 -14.53 3.18 0.18
N THR A 173 -14.94 3.15 1.44
CA THR A 173 -16.08 2.33 1.88
C THR A 173 -17.39 2.80 1.23
N GLU A 174 -17.59 4.11 1.10
CA GLU A 174 -18.75 4.69 0.41
C GLU A 174 -18.75 4.31 -1.07
N LEU A 175 -17.63 4.43 -1.80
CA LEU A 175 -17.48 4.01 -3.19
C LEU A 175 -17.81 2.53 -3.38
N LYS A 176 -17.27 1.65 -2.53
CA LYS A 176 -17.60 0.21 -2.56
C LYS A 176 -19.09 -0.03 -2.36
N ASN A 177 -19.72 0.67 -1.42
CA ASN A 177 -21.16 0.54 -1.17
C ASN A 177 -22.01 0.99 -2.35
N ILE A 178 -21.60 2.07 -3.06
CA ILE A 178 -22.29 2.53 -4.26
C ILE A 178 -22.25 1.45 -5.34
N LEU A 179 -21.08 0.91 -5.62
CA LEU A 179 -20.91 -0.15 -6.64
C LEU A 179 -21.69 -1.43 -6.28
N ILE A 180 -21.61 -1.89 -5.04
CA ILE A 180 -22.23 -3.17 -4.62
C ILE A 180 -23.77 -3.06 -4.56
N LYS A 181 -24.30 -1.94 -4.09
CA LYS A 181 -25.74 -1.82 -3.78
C LYS A 181 -26.58 -1.19 -4.88
N TYR A 182 -26.02 -0.31 -5.69
CA TYR A 182 -26.78 0.54 -6.59
C TYR A 182 -26.40 0.38 -8.07
N TYR A 183 -25.29 -0.32 -8.37
CA TYR A 183 -24.94 -0.56 -9.76
C TYR A 183 -25.86 -1.64 -10.34
N PRO A 184 -26.55 -1.40 -11.49
CA PRO A 184 -27.48 -2.36 -12.07
C PRO A 184 -26.76 -3.62 -12.54
N ALA A 185 -27.21 -4.80 -12.10
CA ALA A 185 -26.60 -6.09 -12.45
C ALA A 185 -26.57 -6.38 -13.96
N SER A 186 -27.47 -5.77 -14.73
CA SER A 186 -27.55 -5.90 -16.21
C SER A 186 -26.55 -5.03 -16.96
N SER A 187 -25.77 -4.20 -16.25
CA SER A 187 -24.93 -3.17 -16.85
C SER A 187 -23.43 -3.48 -16.80
N SER A 188 -23.04 -4.60 -16.16
CA SER A 188 -21.64 -5.00 -16.07
C SER A 188 -21.26 -5.93 -17.22
N ASN A 189 -20.29 -5.55 -18.04
CA ASN A 189 -19.75 -6.43 -19.07
C ASN A 189 -18.77 -7.36 -18.46
N GLU A 190 -17.88 -7.28 -17.74
CA GLU A 190 -16.97 -8.20 -17.06
C GLU A 190 -16.36 -7.47 -15.84
N LEU A 191 -16.63 -7.96 -14.67
CA LEU A 191 -15.94 -7.52 -13.43
C LEU A 191 -14.75 -8.41 -13.17
#